data_e377549d20adfe495bedbe93e2a54a84
#
_entry.id   e377549d20adfe495bedbe93e2a54a84
#
_cell.length_a   1.000
_cell.length_b   1.000
_cell.length_c   1.000
_cell.angle_alpha   90.00
_cell.angle_beta   90.00
_cell.angle_gamma   90.00
#
_symmetry.space_group_name_H-M   'P 1'
#
loop_
_entity.id
_entity.type
_entity.pdbx_description
1 polymer ?
#
loop_
_entity_poly.entity_id
_entity_poly.type
_entity_poly.pdbx_seq_one_letter_code
_entity_poly.pdbx_strand_id
1 'polypeptide(L)'
;RNLSAWRNWLATKGPILTRLDVDNAFMQATASKGKLDTYTPNSGLGGHCVALVGYVNGRFIVRNSWGTGWGDKGFAHAADSYAQPAFTEAFGVVL
;
A
#
# COMPACT_ATOMS: atom_id res chain seq x y z
N ARG A 1 -5.84 -12.88 1.43
CA ARG A 1 -6.68 -11.67 1.24
C ARG A 1 -7.31 -11.68 -0.14
N ASN A 2 -8.48 -11.12 -0.24
CA ASN A 2 -9.17 -11.06 -1.53
C ASN A 2 -8.85 -9.74 -2.25
N LEU A 3 -7.72 -9.69 -2.95
CA LEU A 3 -7.29 -8.48 -3.64
C LEU A 3 -8.24 -8.09 -4.79
N SER A 4 -8.93 -9.05 -5.40
CA SER A 4 -9.94 -8.74 -6.42
C SER A 4 -11.09 -7.92 -5.84
N ALA A 5 -11.53 -8.25 -4.63
CA ALA A 5 -12.57 -7.46 -3.94
C ALA A 5 -12.07 -6.05 -3.62
N TRP A 6 -10.80 -5.91 -3.25
CA TRP A 6 -10.19 -4.60 -3.00
C TRP A 6 -10.13 -3.74 -4.27
N ARG A 7 -9.74 -4.33 -5.40
CA ARG A 7 -9.74 -3.62 -6.69
C ARG A 7 -11.14 -3.16 -7.07
N ASN A 8 -12.15 -4.01 -6.87
CA ASN A 8 -13.53 -3.65 -7.14
C ASN A 8 -14.02 -2.51 -6.24
N TRP A 9 -13.68 -2.57 -4.95
CA TRP A 9 -14.03 -1.51 -4.01
C TRP A 9 -13.44 -0.16 -4.43
N LEU A 10 -12.15 -0.14 -4.77
CA LEU A 10 -11.47 1.08 -5.22
C LEU A 10 -12.10 1.66 -6.50
N ALA A 11 -12.57 0.79 -7.39
CA ALA A 11 -13.17 1.22 -8.66
C ALA A 11 -14.59 1.76 -8.48
N THR A 12 -15.33 1.30 -7.47
CA THR A 12 -16.78 1.55 -7.40
C THR A 12 -17.24 2.29 -6.15
N LYS A 13 -16.45 2.29 -5.08
CA LYS A 13 -16.89 2.81 -3.79
C LYS A 13 -16.01 3.93 -3.23
N GLY A 14 -14.72 3.72 -3.11
CA GLY A 14 -13.82 4.70 -2.53
C GLY A 14 -12.51 4.08 -2.05
N PRO A 15 -11.75 4.81 -1.23
CA PRO A 15 -10.47 4.33 -0.74
C PRO A 15 -10.63 3.20 0.28
N ILE A 16 -9.51 2.55 0.56
CA ILE A 16 -9.40 1.50 1.58
C ILE A 16 -8.33 1.94 2.57
N LEU A 17 -8.66 1.93 3.85
CA LEU A 17 -7.64 2.07 4.90
C LEU A 17 -7.08 0.69 5.18
N THR A 18 -5.77 0.58 5.23
CA THR A 18 -5.12 -0.71 5.52
C THR A 18 -3.94 -0.51 6.45
N ARG A 19 -3.56 -1.62 7.10
CA ARG A 19 -2.42 -1.66 8.00
C ARG A 19 -1.37 -2.61 7.42
N LEU A 20 -0.11 -2.24 7.62
CA LEU A 20 1.01 -3.15 7.36
C LEU A 20 2.01 -3.07 8.52
N ASP A 21 2.78 -4.13 8.71
CA ASP A 21 4.01 -4.02 9.47
C ASP A 21 5.09 -3.56 8.52
N VAL A 22 5.69 -2.41 8.81
CA VAL A 22 6.62 -1.75 7.91
C VAL A 22 7.86 -2.62 7.69
N ASP A 23 8.22 -2.81 6.42
CA ASP A 23 9.46 -3.48 6.04
C ASP A 23 10.46 -2.47 5.47
N ASN A 24 11.66 -2.95 5.16
CA ASN A 24 12.71 -2.07 4.64
C ASN A 24 12.35 -1.52 3.25
N ALA A 25 11.64 -2.28 2.42
CA ALA A 25 11.20 -1.80 1.11
C ALA A 25 10.29 -0.58 1.25
N PHE A 26 9.39 -0.59 2.25
CA PHE A 26 8.52 0.55 2.53
C PHE A 26 9.33 1.76 3.00
N MET A 27 10.29 1.55 3.90
CA MET A 27 11.18 2.63 4.38
C MET A 27 11.99 3.23 3.24
N GLN A 28 12.46 2.42 2.30
CA GLN A 28 13.31 2.82 1.19
C GLN A 28 12.53 3.15 -0.09
N ALA A 29 11.23 3.38 0.00
CA ALA A 29 10.38 3.58 -1.17
C ALA A 29 10.78 4.79 -2.01
N THR A 30 11.44 5.78 -1.43
CA THR A 30 11.94 6.94 -2.19
C THR A 30 13.00 6.50 -3.21
N ALA A 31 13.92 5.62 -2.82
CA ALA A 31 14.97 5.12 -3.72
C ALA A 31 14.40 4.30 -4.88
N SER A 32 13.29 3.60 -4.66
CA SER A 32 12.61 2.81 -5.69
C SER A 32 11.53 3.58 -6.44
N LYS A 33 11.38 4.87 -6.18
CA LYS A 33 10.32 5.73 -6.73
C LYS A 33 8.92 5.18 -6.44
N GLY A 34 8.74 4.69 -5.23
CA GLY A 34 7.46 4.15 -4.76
C GLY A 34 7.18 2.70 -5.15
N LYS A 35 8.10 2.03 -5.81
CA LYS A 35 7.86 0.68 -6.31
C LYS A 35 8.00 -0.35 -5.19
N LEU A 36 6.92 -1.07 -4.87
CA LEU A 36 6.87 -2.08 -3.83
C LEU A 36 6.52 -3.43 -4.45
N ASP A 37 7.50 -4.30 -4.61
CA ASP A 37 7.34 -5.59 -5.29
C ASP A 37 7.40 -6.79 -4.35
N THR A 38 8.36 -6.80 -3.41
CA THR A 38 8.59 -7.93 -2.52
C THR A 38 8.53 -7.46 -1.07
N TYR A 39 7.66 -8.09 -0.29
CA TYR A 39 7.49 -7.78 1.13
C TYR A 39 8.34 -8.71 1.98
N THR A 40 9.05 -8.15 2.97
CA THR A 40 9.82 -8.91 3.94
C THR A 40 9.14 -8.83 5.31
N PRO A 41 8.52 -9.91 5.80
CA PRO A 41 7.84 -9.90 7.09
C PRO A 41 8.83 -9.88 8.26
N ASN A 42 8.31 -9.58 9.45
CA ASN A 42 9.06 -9.65 10.71
C ASN A 42 10.28 -8.73 10.76
N SER A 43 10.16 -7.55 10.15
CA SER A 43 11.26 -6.55 10.14
C SER A 43 11.43 -5.84 11.48
N GLY A 44 10.42 -5.87 12.34
CA GLY A 44 10.47 -5.22 13.65
C GLY A 44 10.41 -3.69 13.60
N LEU A 45 10.00 -3.10 12.47
CA LEU A 45 9.94 -1.66 12.28
C LEU A 45 8.62 -1.03 12.71
N GLY A 46 7.66 -1.85 13.13
CA GLY A 46 6.38 -1.40 13.66
C GLY A 46 5.25 -1.37 12.65
N GLY A 47 4.03 -1.25 13.18
CA GLY A 47 2.80 -1.18 12.38
C GLY A 47 2.52 0.23 11.91
N HIS A 48 1.86 0.35 10.76
CA HIS A 48 1.53 1.63 10.15
C HIS A 48 0.27 1.51 9.31
N CYS A 49 -0.53 2.58 9.30
CA CYS A 49 -1.75 2.64 8.52
C CYS A 49 -1.54 3.53 7.30
N VAL A 50 -2.02 3.08 6.15
CA VAL A 50 -1.97 3.82 4.89
C VAL A 50 -3.32 3.73 4.19
N ALA A 51 -3.52 4.56 3.17
CA ALA A 51 -4.72 4.48 2.34
C ALA A 51 -4.35 3.90 0.98
N LEU A 52 -5.18 2.98 0.49
CA LEU A 52 -5.16 2.58 -0.91
C LEU A 52 -6.17 3.45 -1.63
N VAL A 53 -5.73 4.14 -2.68
CA VAL A 53 -6.56 5.15 -3.35
C VAL A 53 -6.83 4.82 -4.81
N GLY A 54 -6.27 3.76 -5.34
CA GLY A 54 -6.50 3.32 -6.70
C GLY A 54 -5.75 2.05 -7.05
N TYR A 55 -5.95 1.59 -8.28
CA TYR A 55 -5.27 0.43 -8.83
C TYR A 55 -5.00 0.70 -10.30
N VAL A 56 -3.75 0.78 -10.68
CA VAL A 56 -3.32 1.13 -12.03
C VAL A 56 -2.13 0.28 -12.44
N ASN A 57 -2.17 -0.27 -13.65
CA ASN A 57 -1.06 -1.04 -14.23
C ASN A 57 -0.61 -2.20 -13.34
N GLY A 58 -1.57 -2.90 -12.73
CA GLY A 58 -1.28 -4.05 -11.89
C GLY A 58 -0.78 -3.73 -10.49
N ARG A 59 -0.91 -2.47 -10.05
CA ARG A 59 -0.41 -2.04 -8.75
C ARG A 59 -1.45 -1.24 -7.98
N PHE A 60 -1.53 -1.46 -6.67
CA PHE A 60 -2.31 -0.61 -5.78
C PHE A 60 -1.56 0.70 -5.56
N ILE A 61 -2.28 1.81 -5.67
CA ILE A 61 -1.72 3.12 -5.35
C ILE A 61 -1.88 3.34 -3.85
N VAL A 62 -0.74 3.46 -3.16
CA VAL A 62 -0.66 3.65 -1.72
C VAL A 62 -0.40 5.11 -1.43
N ARG A 63 -1.25 5.72 -0.61
CA ARG A 63 -1.00 7.07 -0.11
C ARG A 63 -0.51 6.99 1.33
N ASN A 64 0.70 7.50 1.58
CA ASN A 64 1.29 7.56 2.90
C ASN A 64 1.17 8.95 3.50
N SER A 65 1.38 9.07 4.80
CA SER A 65 1.29 10.33 5.53
C SER A 65 2.65 10.93 5.89
N TRP A 66 3.72 10.46 5.29
CA TRP A 66 5.09 10.90 5.60
C TRP A 66 5.58 12.06 4.72
N GLY A 67 4.67 12.71 4.00
CA GLY A 67 5.00 13.85 3.15
C GLY A 67 5.49 13.46 1.76
N THR A 68 5.71 14.46 0.93
CA THR A 68 6.06 14.26 -0.48
C THR A 68 7.52 13.83 -0.70
N GLY A 69 8.34 13.86 0.34
CA GLY A 69 9.71 13.37 0.28
C GLY A 69 9.83 11.85 0.36
N TRP A 70 8.74 11.15 0.69
CA TRP A 70 8.70 9.69 0.74
C TRP A 70 8.10 9.12 -0.53
N GLY A 71 8.68 8.03 -1.02
CA GLY A 71 8.13 7.32 -2.17
C GLY A 71 8.17 8.15 -3.45
N ASP A 72 7.12 8.05 -4.23
CA ASP A 72 6.88 8.85 -5.42
C ASP A 72 5.93 10.00 -5.02
N LYS A 73 6.50 11.11 -4.56
CA LYS A 73 5.75 12.30 -4.12
C LYS A 73 4.68 11.99 -3.06
N GLY A 74 5.01 11.10 -2.13
CA GLY A 74 4.12 10.68 -1.05
C GLY A 74 3.30 9.43 -1.36
N PHE A 75 3.44 8.88 -2.57
CA PHE A 75 2.72 7.68 -3.01
C PHE A 75 3.67 6.51 -3.23
N ALA A 76 3.11 5.31 -3.19
CA ALA A 76 3.80 4.10 -3.59
C ALA A 76 2.89 3.26 -4.48
N HIS A 77 3.48 2.28 -5.14
CA HIS A 77 2.82 1.44 -6.12
C HIS A 77 3.10 -0.02 -5.76
N ALA A 78 2.15 -0.65 -5.07
CA ALA A 78 2.31 -1.99 -4.53
C ALA A 78 1.77 -3.04 -5.49
N ALA A 79 2.65 -3.92 -5.97
CA ALA A 79 2.26 -5.08 -6.74
C ALA A 79 1.48 -6.06 -5.84
N ASP A 80 0.71 -6.96 -6.44
CA ASP A 80 -0.04 -7.97 -5.69
C ASP A 80 0.89 -8.83 -4.82
N SER A 81 2.10 -9.10 -5.30
CA SER A 81 3.11 -9.84 -4.54
C SER A 81 3.56 -9.13 -3.25
N TYR A 82 3.46 -7.82 -3.22
CA TYR A 82 3.68 -7.03 -2.01
C TYR A 82 2.41 -6.92 -1.17
N ALA A 83 1.30 -6.56 -1.80
CA ALA A 83 0.05 -6.28 -1.12
C ALA A 83 -0.51 -7.50 -0.38
N GLN A 84 -0.41 -8.67 -0.99
CA GLN A 84 -0.97 -9.90 -0.42
C GLN A 84 -0.39 -10.22 0.96
N PRO A 85 0.93 -10.23 1.17
CA PRO A 85 1.49 -10.48 2.50
C PRO A 85 1.53 -9.24 3.40
N ALA A 86 1.63 -8.03 2.84
CA ALA A 86 1.89 -6.82 3.62
C ALA A 86 0.64 -6.25 4.28
N PHE A 87 -0.45 -6.14 3.53
CA PHE A 87 -1.66 -5.44 4.02
C PHE A 87 -2.55 -6.38 4.80
N THR A 88 -2.49 -6.30 6.12
CA THR A 88 -3.07 -7.29 7.03
C THR A 88 -4.50 -7.00 7.44
N GLU A 89 -4.93 -5.74 7.41
CA GLU A 89 -6.28 -5.33 7.75
C GLU A 89 -6.75 -4.30 6.74
N ALA A 90 -8.03 -4.35 6.39
CA ALA A 90 -8.59 -3.43 5.41
C ALA A 90 -9.98 -2.97 5.82
N PHE A 91 -10.21 -1.66 5.69
CA PHE A 91 -11.50 -1.02 5.97
C PHE A 91 -11.88 -0.16 4.78
N GLY A 92 -12.91 -0.58 4.05
CA GLY A 92 -13.41 0.19 2.91
C GLY A 92 -14.12 1.47 3.37
N VAL A 93 -13.86 2.57 2.65
CA VAL A 93 -14.50 3.86 2.90
C VAL A 93 -15.42 4.16 1.72
N VAL A 94 -16.69 4.47 2.02
CA VAL A 94 -17.66 4.89 1.01
C VAL A 94 -17.67 6.41 0.96
N LEU A 95 -17.45 6.94 -0.22
CA LEU A 95 -17.47 8.39 -0.46
C LEU A 95 -18.83 8.87 -0.97
#